data_f2505057ebacfeb86c5d9d0473150639
#
_entry.id   f2505057ebacfeb86c5d9d0473150639
#
_cell.length_a   1.000
_cell.length_b   1.000
_cell.length_c   1.000
_cell.angle_alpha   90.00
_cell.angle_beta   90.00
_cell.angle_gamma   90.00
#
_symmetry.space_group_name_H-M   'P 1'
#
loop_
_entity.id
_entity.type
_entity.pdbx_description
1 polymer ?
#
loop_
_entity_poly.entity_id
_entity_poly.type
_entity_poly.pdbx_seq_one_letter_code
_entity_poly.pdbx_strand_id
1 'polypeptide(L)'
;MGLVCGSKIKDMVKAGFHFIIFLADWHSWINNKLGGDMERIHLCGEYFKHSFTALGIKPESVEYLWASDITKDVEYWEKVVRIAKSVSLQRTWRALPIMGRETSLTDMETAWVYYPCMQSADIFHMNLDVACAGIDQRKAHMLARDAAEKLGWKKPACVHTHLVMGLQGPEKTERQFDENADINVQISSKMSKSIPRTCIYIHDTPNDIQTKIRAAYCPPKQAKENPILELAKYIIFPERERLEIPRPSKYGGPETFESYGEMEKAYVKGKLHPLDLKNGIAEALVEILNPVRECFHKHPLILRKMAAIEITR
;
A
#
# COMPACT_ATOMS: atom_id res chain seq x y z
N MET A 1 0.77 -2.35 -3.11
CA MET A 1 0.83 -1.97 -1.69
C MET A 1 1.64 -2.94 -0.85
N GLY A 2 1.34 -4.24 -0.84
CA GLY A 2 2.04 -5.20 0.04
C GLY A 2 3.57 -5.23 -0.10
N LEU A 3 4.11 -5.19 -1.31
CA LEU A 3 5.58 -5.19 -1.53
C LEU A 3 6.25 -3.93 -0.98
N VAL A 4 5.75 -2.74 -1.31
CA VAL A 4 6.33 -1.47 -0.80
C VAL A 4 6.22 -1.37 0.72
N CYS A 5 5.07 -1.79 1.29
CA CYS A 5 4.88 -1.83 2.73
C CYS A 5 5.81 -2.86 3.38
N GLY A 6 5.90 -4.07 2.80
CA GLY A 6 6.77 -5.13 3.30
C GLY A 6 8.25 -4.74 3.29
N SER A 7 8.72 -4.10 2.21
CA SER A 7 10.09 -3.57 2.15
C SER A 7 10.34 -2.53 3.24
N LYS A 8 9.39 -1.60 3.45
CA LYS A 8 9.52 -0.59 4.51
C LYS A 8 9.51 -1.18 5.92
N ILE A 9 8.68 -2.21 6.18
CA ILE A 9 8.70 -2.93 7.46
C ILE A 9 10.09 -3.56 7.69
N LYS A 10 10.65 -4.23 6.67
CA LYS A 10 12.01 -4.82 6.76
C LYS A 10 13.07 -3.76 7.09
N ASP A 11 13.02 -2.60 6.41
CA ASP A 11 13.94 -1.49 6.67
C ASP A 11 13.85 -1.00 8.12
N MET A 12 12.63 -0.80 8.64
CA MET A 12 12.42 -0.29 10.00
C MET A 12 12.84 -1.31 11.06
N VAL A 13 12.50 -2.59 10.86
CA VAL A 13 12.97 -3.67 11.75
C VAL A 13 14.49 -3.78 11.75
N LYS A 14 15.13 -3.71 10.58
CA LYS A 14 16.60 -3.70 10.46
C LYS A 14 17.23 -2.48 11.14
N ALA A 15 16.55 -1.35 11.15
CA ALA A 15 16.97 -0.14 11.84
C ALA A 15 16.74 -0.19 13.38
N GLY A 16 16.21 -1.29 13.92
CA GLY A 16 16.01 -1.52 15.35
C GLY A 16 14.66 -1.04 15.90
N PHE A 17 13.70 -0.72 15.03
CA PHE A 17 12.35 -0.40 15.49
C PHE A 17 11.59 -1.67 15.90
N HIS A 18 10.87 -1.62 17.02
CA HIS A 18 9.79 -2.54 17.32
C HIS A 18 8.61 -2.19 16.43
N PHE A 19 8.22 -3.09 15.53
CA PHE A 19 7.21 -2.82 14.51
C PHE A 19 5.91 -3.58 14.78
N ILE A 20 4.81 -2.83 14.95
CA ILE A 20 3.47 -3.38 15.09
C ILE A 20 2.78 -3.36 13.72
N ILE A 21 2.38 -4.52 13.23
CA ILE A 21 1.50 -4.64 12.06
C ILE A 21 0.06 -4.65 12.55
N PHE A 22 -0.60 -3.51 12.41
CA PHE A 22 -1.96 -3.31 12.88
C PHE A 22 -2.97 -3.81 11.84
N LEU A 23 -3.74 -4.81 12.22
CA LEU A 23 -4.80 -5.42 11.42
C LEU A 23 -6.14 -4.74 11.75
N ALA A 24 -6.49 -3.73 10.96
CA ALA A 24 -7.59 -2.81 11.21
C ALA A 24 -8.95 -3.41 10.79
N ASP A 25 -9.39 -4.50 11.44
CA ASP A 25 -10.63 -5.21 11.18
C ASP A 25 -11.87 -4.35 11.45
N TRP A 26 -11.90 -3.61 12.56
CA TRP A 26 -12.99 -2.67 12.87
C TRP A 26 -13.12 -1.54 11.85
N HIS A 27 -11.97 -1.00 11.38
CA HIS A 27 -11.97 0.01 10.33
C HIS A 27 -12.48 -0.55 9.00
N SER A 28 -12.12 -1.81 8.72
CA SER A 28 -12.62 -2.54 7.54
C SER A 28 -14.11 -2.78 7.62
N TRP A 29 -14.61 -3.14 8.80
CA TRP A 29 -16.03 -3.34 9.07
C TRP A 29 -16.83 -2.04 8.92
N ILE A 30 -16.43 -0.95 9.57
CA ILE A 30 -17.05 0.37 9.46
C ILE A 30 -17.05 0.85 7.99
N ASN A 31 -16.03 0.50 7.24
CA ASN A 31 -15.91 0.85 5.82
C ASN A 31 -16.61 -0.17 4.88
N ASN A 32 -17.41 -1.08 5.41
CA ASN A 32 -18.11 -2.13 4.65
C ASN A 32 -17.21 -2.89 3.67
N LYS A 33 -15.92 -3.07 4.00
CA LYS A 33 -15.03 -3.90 3.19
C LYS A 33 -15.46 -5.36 3.29
N LEU A 34 -15.37 -6.07 2.18
CA LEU A 34 -15.80 -7.48 2.07
C LEU A 34 -17.26 -7.68 2.53
N GLY A 35 -18.13 -6.68 2.28
CA GLY A 35 -19.53 -6.68 2.68
C GLY A 35 -19.80 -6.42 4.17
N GLY A 36 -18.78 -5.92 4.91
CA GLY A 36 -18.89 -5.74 6.36
C GLY A 36 -18.90 -7.07 7.14
N ASP A 37 -18.53 -8.16 6.51
CA ASP A 37 -18.47 -9.49 7.12
C ASP A 37 -17.15 -9.67 7.88
N MET A 38 -17.23 -9.77 9.20
CA MET A 38 -16.07 -9.85 10.08
C MET A 38 -15.25 -11.13 9.87
N GLU A 39 -15.89 -12.26 9.55
CA GLU A 39 -15.17 -13.52 9.28
C GLU A 39 -14.31 -13.39 8.01
N ARG A 40 -14.85 -12.77 6.96
CA ARG A 40 -14.11 -12.50 5.73
C ARG A 40 -13.00 -11.49 5.96
N ILE A 41 -13.23 -10.48 6.80
CA ILE A 41 -12.20 -9.48 7.16
C ILE A 41 -11.06 -10.16 7.92
N HIS A 42 -11.35 -11.02 8.90
CA HIS A 42 -10.35 -11.78 9.63
C HIS A 42 -9.58 -12.74 8.71
N LEU A 43 -10.27 -13.44 7.81
CA LEU A 43 -9.60 -14.29 6.81
C LEU A 43 -8.62 -13.49 5.94
N CYS A 44 -9.01 -12.25 5.55
CA CYS A 44 -8.13 -11.35 4.82
C CYS A 44 -6.90 -10.94 5.65
N GLY A 45 -7.07 -10.70 6.95
CA GLY A 45 -5.96 -10.41 7.85
C GLY A 45 -4.98 -11.59 7.98
N GLU A 46 -5.49 -12.81 8.11
CA GLU A 46 -4.63 -14.01 8.10
C GLU A 46 -3.89 -14.17 6.76
N TYR A 47 -4.56 -13.90 5.64
CA TYR A 47 -3.89 -13.86 4.34
C TYR A 47 -2.75 -12.83 4.30
N PHE A 48 -2.91 -11.65 4.93
CA PHE A 48 -1.82 -10.68 5.03
C PHE A 48 -0.66 -11.17 5.89
N LYS A 49 -0.90 -11.83 7.02
CA LYS A 49 0.16 -12.43 7.85
C LYS A 49 1.01 -13.41 7.03
N HIS A 50 0.35 -14.34 6.33
CA HIS A 50 1.05 -15.28 5.43
C HIS A 50 1.82 -14.55 4.32
N SER A 51 1.24 -13.51 3.76
CA SER A 51 1.86 -12.72 2.70
C SER A 51 3.14 -12.01 3.19
N PHE A 52 3.10 -11.38 4.35
CA PHE A 52 4.26 -10.70 4.93
C PHE A 52 5.36 -11.69 5.32
N THR A 53 4.99 -12.85 5.89
CA THR A 53 5.96 -13.91 6.18
C THR A 53 6.64 -14.40 4.90
N ALA A 54 5.87 -14.63 3.84
CA ALA A 54 6.40 -15.06 2.54
C ALA A 54 7.29 -13.99 1.86
N LEU A 55 7.06 -12.71 2.15
CA LEU A 55 7.92 -11.59 1.73
C LEU A 55 9.17 -11.43 2.60
N GLY A 56 9.43 -12.33 3.54
CA GLY A 56 10.63 -12.35 4.37
C GLY A 56 10.54 -11.56 5.67
N ILE A 57 9.34 -11.13 6.09
CA ILE A 57 9.13 -10.54 7.41
C ILE A 57 8.92 -11.70 8.39
N LYS A 58 9.91 -11.93 9.23
CA LYS A 58 9.86 -13.01 10.22
C LYS A 58 8.79 -12.71 11.27
N PRO A 59 7.88 -13.66 11.59
CA PRO A 59 6.83 -13.43 12.59
C PRO A 59 7.35 -12.95 13.95
N GLU A 60 8.53 -13.44 14.37
CA GLU A 60 9.17 -13.07 15.62
C GLU A 60 9.81 -11.67 15.61
N SER A 61 9.93 -11.04 14.45
CA SER A 61 10.50 -9.69 14.29
C SER A 61 9.47 -8.56 14.31
N VAL A 62 8.19 -8.90 14.34
CA VAL A 62 7.08 -7.95 14.34
C VAL A 62 5.98 -8.42 15.29
N GLU A 63 5.18 -7.49 15.76
CA GLU A 63 3.96 -7.79 16.52
C GLU A 63 2.74 -7.64 15.60
N TYR A 64 1.81 -8.59 15.64
CA TYR A 64 0.51 -8.47 14.98
C TYR A 64 -0.56 -8.13 16.01
N LEU A 65 -1.26 -7.03 15.80
CA LEU A 65 -2.33 -6.56 16.68
C LEU A 65 -3.61 -6.32 15.88
N TRP A 66 -4.73 -6.86 16.34
CA TRP A 66 -6.03 -6.62 15.76
C TRP A 66 -6.71 -5.39 16.40
N ALA A 67 -7.44 -4.61 15.59
CA ALA A 67 -8.21 -3.50 16.14
C ALA A 67 -9.29 -4.00 17.12
N SER A 68 -9.90 -5.17 16.86
CA SER A 68 -10.83 -5.82 17.77
C SER A 68 -10.25 -6.14 19.14
N ASP A 69 -8.95 -6.22 19.30
CA ASP A 69 -8.33 -6.42 20.62
C ASP A 69 -8.29 -5.13 21.42
N ILE A 70 -7.93 -4.01 20.80
CA ILE A 70 -7.84 -2.72 21.48
C ILE A 70 -9.21 -2.06 21.68
N THR A 71 -10.19 -2.32 20.81
CA THR A 71 -11.54 -1.75 20.93
C THR A 71 -12.37 -2.31 22.10
N LYS A 72 -11.89 -3.35 22.77
CA LYS A 72 -12.46 -3.87 24.02
C LYS A 72 -12.14 -2.98 25.22
N ASP A 73 -11.13 -2.13 25.11
CA ASP A 73 -10.69 -1.25 26.17
C ASP A 73 -11.51 0.06 26.17
N VAL A 74 -12.08 0.41 27.32
CA VAL A 74 -12.82 1.66 27.52
C VAL A 74 -11.90 2.88 27.30
N GLU A 75 -10.63 2.79 27.69
CA GLU A 75 -9.65 3.86 27.50
C GLU A 75 -9.43 4.19 26.02
N TYR A 76 -9.53 3.19 25.13
CA TYR A 76 -9.49 3.42 23.69
C TYR A 76 -10.62 4.37 23.24
N TRP A 77 -11.86 4.09 23.66
CA TRP A 77 -13.01 4.91 23.32
C TRP A 77 -12.96 6.30 23.94
N GLU A 78 -12.40 6.41 25.15
CA GLU A 78 -12.13 7.70 25.76
C GLU A 78 -11.18 8.55 24.87
N LYS A 79 -10.10 7.95 24.34
CA LYS A 79 -9.21 8.62 23.39
C LYS A 79 -9.94 9.03 22.12
N VAL A 80 -10.78 8.15 21.53
CA VAL A 80 -11.61 8.48 20.35
C VAL A 80 -12.49 9.70 20.62
N VAL A 81 -13.18 9.74 21.74
CA VAL A 81 -14.06 10.86 22.10
C VAL A 81 -13.27 12.13 22.39
N ARG A 82 -12.11 12.05 23.08
CA ARG A 82 -11.25 13.22 23.33
C ARG A 82 -10.75 13.82 22.02
N ILE A 83 -10.34 12.98 21.05
CA ILE A 83 -9.92 13.44 19.71
C ILE A 83 -11.12 14.11 19.00
N ALA A 84 -12.29 13.46 18.98
CA ALA A 84 -13.47 14.00 18.34
C ALA A 84 -13.90 15.38 18.93
N LYS A 85 -13.75 15.55 20.26
CA LYS A 85 -13.99 16.85 20.93
C LYS A 85 -12.93 17.91 20.62
N SER A 86 -11.70 17.52 20.25
CA SER A 86 -10.61 18.45 19.97
C SER A 86 -10.62 18.98 18.54
N VAL A 87 -11.34 18.35 17.61
CA VAL A 87 -11.40 18.72 16.20
C VAL A 87 -12.82 19.08 15.77
N SER A 88 -12.95 19.94 14.74
CA SER A 88 -14.27 20.25 14.19
C SER A 88 -14.76 19.14 13.26
N LEU A 89 -16.08 19.04 13.08
CA LEU A 89 -16.68 18.13 12.10
C LEU A 89 -16.14 18.38 10.69
N GLN A 90 -15.95 19.64 10.31
CA GLN A 90 -15.34 20.01 9.02
C GLN A 90 -13.91 19.45 8.86
N ARG A 91 -13.12 19.45 9.95
CA ARG A 91 -11.76 18.89 9.93
C ARG A 91 -11.78 17.36 9.78
N THR A 92 -12.69 16.69 10.48
CA THR A 92 -12.94 15.25 10.35
C THR A 92 -13.41 14.91 8.94
N TRP A 93 -14.35 15.67 8.40
CA TRP A 93 -14.88 15.53 7.05
C TRP A 93 -13.77 15.54 5.99
N ARG A 94 -12.85 16.49 6.07
CA ARG A 94 -11.70 16.57 5.15
C ARG A 94 -10.74 15.37 5.26
N ALA A 95 -10.81 14.59 6.32
CA ALA A 95 -10.04 13.37 6.47
C ALA A 95 -10.72 12.11 5.90
N LEU A 96 -12.05 12.12 5.70
CA LEU A 96 -12.81 10.96 5.21
C LEU A 96 -12.29 10.31 3.91
N PRO A 97 -11.65 11.03 2.95
CA PRO A 97 -11.07 10.40 1.76
C PRO A 97 -10.07 9.26 2.04
N ILE A 98 -9.52 9.15 3.27
CA ILE A 98 -8.69 8.01 3.70
C ILE A 98 -9.41 6.67 3.58
N MET A 99 -10.74 6.65 3.65
CA MET A 99 -11.56 5.45 3.48
C MET A 99 -11.57 4.94 2.03
N GLY A 100 -11.13 5.76 1.07
CA GLY A 100 -11.14 5.43 -0.36
C GLY A 100 -12.54 5.32 -0.97
N ARG A 101 -13.52 6.01 -0.37
CA ARG A 101 -14.91 6.09 -0.84
C ARG A 101 -15.30 7.51 -1.21
N GLU A 102 -16.32 7.65 -2.06
CA GLU A 102 -17.03 8.92 -2.24
C GLU A 102 -17.90 9.18 -1.02
N THR A 103 -17.86 10.43 -0.58
CA THR A 103 -18.65 10.88 0.58
C THR A 103 -19.72 11.84 0.09
N SER A 104 -20.94 11.31 -0.17
CA SER A 104 -22.14 12.15 -0.25
C SER A 104 -22.83 12.11 1.10
N LEU A 105 -23.36 13.25 1.54
CA LEU A 105 -24.07 13.34 2.84
C LEU A 105 -25.30 12.42 2.91
N THR A 106 -25.92 12.13 1.78
CA THR A 106 -27.15 11.34 1.67
C THR A 106 -26.94 9.85 1.92
N ASP A 107 -25.74 9.33 1.60
CA ASP A 107 -25.47 7.89 1.62
C ASP A 107 -24.45 7.50 2.68
N MET A 108 -24.04 8.45 3.52
CA MET A 108 -22.99 8.25 4.50
C MET A 108 -23.54 7.72 5.82
N GLU A 109 -23.04 6.58 6.23
CA GLU A 109 -23.32 6.04 7.56
C GLU A 109 -22.67 6.90 8.65
N THR A 110 -23.36 7.13 9.76
CA THR A 110 -22.83 7.90 10.91
C THR A 110 -21.51 7.32 11.41
N ALA A 111 -21.33 6.01 11.34
CA ALA A 111 -20.10 5.32 11.73
C ALA A 111 -18.85 5.83 10.99
N TRP A 112 -18.99 6.31 9.76
CA TRP A 112 -17.85 6.83 8.97
C TRP A 112 -17.24 8.09 9.61
N VAL A 113 -18.02 8.88 10.34
CA VAL A 113 -17.51 10.07 11.04
C VAL A 113 -16.55 9.69 12.17
N TYR A 114 -16.72 8.50 12.77
CA TYR A 114 -15.81 8.00 13.79
C TYR A 114 -14.47 7.53 13.21
N TYR A 115 -14.46 7.06 11.97
CA TYR A 115 -13.29 6.41 11.34
C TYR A 115 -11.99 7.22 11.46
N PRO A 116 -11.90 8.52 11.08
CA PRO A 116 -10.66 9.28 11.22
C PRO A 116 -10.23 9.49 12.68
N CYS A 117 -11.20 9.60 13.59
CA CYS A 117 -10.91 9.74 15.02
C CYS A 117 -10.40 8.44 15.62
N MET A 118 -10.95 7.30 15.22
CA MET A 118 -10.48 5.96 15.61
C MET A 118 -9.07 5.72 15.10
N GLN A 119 -8.80 5.97 13.80
CA GLN A 119 -7.47 5.80 13.24
C GLN A 119 -6.42 6.72 13.90
N SER A 120 -6.83 7.89 14.39
CA SER A 120 -5.96 8.74 15.19
C SER A 120 -5.77 8.17 16.61
N ALA A 121 -6.82 7.62 17.21
CA ALA A 121 -6.77 7.02 18.55
C ALA A 121 -5.88 5.76 18.59
N ASP A 122 -5.86 4.98 17.51
CA ASP A 122 -4.98 3.81 17.37
C ASP A 122 -3.52 4.18 17.67
N ILE A 123 -3.06 5.31 17.11
CA ILE A 123 -1.68 5.78 17.28
C ILE A 123 -1.36 6.06 18.76
N PHE A 124 -2.28 6.70 19.46
CA PHE A 124 -2.09 7.07 20.87
C PHE A 124 -2.34 5.90 21.82
N HIS A 125 -3.28 5.01 21.46
CA HIS A 125 -3.57 3.85 22.29
C HIS A 125 -2.43 2.82 22.24
N MET A 126 -1.85 2.60 21.07
CA MET A 126 -0.64 1.77 20.90
C MET A 126 0.64 2.49 21.33
N ASN A 127 0.57 3.74 21.78
CA ASN A 127 1.72 4.56 22.20
C ASN A 127 2.86 4.61 21.17
N LEU A 128 2.52 4.85 19.92
CA LEU A 128 3.47 4.84 18.80
C LEU A 128 4.35 6.10 18.78
N ASP A 129 5.65 5.92 18.63
CA ASP A 129 6.58 7.00 18.28
C ASP A 129 6.47 7.37 16.79
N VAL A 130 6.27 6.37 15.93
CA VAL A 130 6.20 6.51 14.47
C VAL A 130 4.97 5.80 13.92
N ALA A 131 4.10 6.54 13.27
CA ALA A 131 2.97 5.99 12.50
C ALA A 131 3.39 5.81 11.03
N CYS A 132 3.31 4.57 10.51
CA CYS A 132 3.69 4.23 9.15
C CYS A 132 2.49 3.73 8.34
N ALA A 133 2.21 4.37 7.20
CA ALA A 133 1.13 3.95 6.30
C ALA A 133 1.36 4.44 4.86
N GLY A 134 0.47 4.09 3.93
CA GLY A 134 0.46 4.70 2.60
C GLY A 134 0.16 6.20 2.66
N ILE A 135 0.64 6.96 1.68
CA ILE A 135 0.41 8.41 1.63
C ILE A 135 -1.08 8.78 1.58
N ASP A 136 -1.96 7.87 1.14
CA ASP A 136 -3.41 8.06 1.17
C ASP A 136 -3.98 8.12 2.60
N GLN A 137 -3.23 7.68 3.61
CA GLN A 137 -3.60 7.76 5.03
C GLN A 137 -3.08 9.05 5.71
N ARG A 138 -2.35 9.90 4.99
CA ARG A 138 -1.74 11.12 5.51
C ARG A 138 -2.71 12.03 6.25
N LYS A 139 -3.94 12.16 5.78
CA LYS A 139 -4.94 13.06 6.40
C LYS A 139 -5.33 12.61 7.82
N ALA A 140 -5.40 11.30 8.08
CA ALA A 140 -5.62 10.78 9.44
C ALA A 140 -4.41 11.04 10.34
N HIS A 141 -3.19 10.84 9.84
CA HIS A 141 -1.97 11.14 10.59
C HIS A 141 -1.85 12.64 10.93
N MET A 142 -2.24 13.54 10.01
CA MET A 142 -2.26 14.97 10.29
C MET A 142 -3.37 15.32 11.30
N LEU A 143 -4.53 14.67 11.25
CA LEU A 143 -5.58 14.85 12.25
C LEU A 143 -5.10 14.41 13.64
N ALA A 144 -4.39 13.29 13.74
CA ALA A 144 -3.76 12.85 14.99
C ALA A 144 -2.76 13.90 15.54
N ARG A 145 -1.92 14.47 14.68
CA ARG A 145 -0.96 15.50 15.09
C ARG A 145 -1.63 16.80 15.54
N ASP A 146 -2.72 17.22 14.86
CA ASP A 146 -3.53 18.39 15.26
C ASP A 146 -4.21 18.13 16.62
N ALA A 147 -4.75 16.92 16.84
CA ALA A 147 -5.36 16.54 18.11
C ALA A 147 -4.32 16.48 19.24
N ALA A 148 -3.13 15.90 18.98
CA ALA A 148 -2.04 15.84 19.95
C ALA A 148 -1.66 17.22 20.50
N GLU A 149 -1.56 18.22 19.62
CA GLU A 149 -1.25 19.60 20.03
C GLU A 149 -2.27 20.16 20.99
N LYS A 150 -3.56 19.98 20.68
CA LYS A 150 -4.66 20.51 21.50
C LYS A 150 -4.84 19.76 22.83
N LEU A 151 -4.52 18.45 22.83
CA LEU A 151 -4.67 17.61 24.02
C LEU A 151 -3.41 17.55 24.89
N GLY A 152 -2.32 18.19 24.47
CA GLY A 152 -1.03 18.11 25.16
C GLY A 152 -0.38 16.70 25.06
N TRP A 153 -0.72 15.92 24.03
CA TRP A 153 -0.16 14.59 23.81
C TRP A 153 1.12 14.67 22.97
N LYS A 154 1.96 13.62 23.07
CA LYS A 154 3.15 13.50 22.24
C LYS A 154 2.75 13.39 20.75
N LYS A 155 3.27 14.28 19.91
CA LYS A 155 3.04 14.21 18.47
C LYS A 155 3.80 13.03 17.86
N PRO A 156 3.15 12.09 17.15
CA PRO A 156 3.85 11.02 16.46
C PRO A 156 4.65 11.56 15.27
N ALA A 157 5.79 10.94 14.97
CA ALA A 157 6.39 11.04 13.66
C ALA A 157 5.54 10.24 12.65
N CYS A 158 5.53 10.65 11.37
CA CYS A 158 4.71 9.98 10.36
C CYS A 158 5.57 9.64 9.14
N VAL A 159 5.59 8.36 8.78
CA VAL A 159 6.24 7.84 7.58
C VAL A 159 5.17 7.42 6.59
N HIS A 160 5.24 7.96 5.37
CA HIS A 160 4.28 7.64 4.32
C HIS A 160 4.97 6.93 3.17
N THR A 161 4.49 5.74 2.84
CA THR A 161 4.99 4.99 1.69
C THR A 161 4.31 5.46 0.40
N HIS A 162 5.07 5.39 -0.70
CA HIS A 162 4.57 5.69 -2.03
C HIS A 162 3.47 4.70 -2.47
N LEU A 163 2.46 5.19 -3.18
CA LEU A 163 1.42 4.36 -3.79
C LEU A 163 1.81 4.09 -5.24
N VAL A 164 2.19 2.87 -5.53
CA VAL A 164 2.57 2.47 -6.88
C VAL A 164 1.39 2.62 -7.84
N MET A 165 1.66 3.25 -8.98
CA MET A 165 0.69 3.50 -10.03
C MET A 165 0.16 2.20 -10.64
N GLY A 166 -1.11 2.19 -11.01
CA GLY A 166 -1.72 1.09 -11.77
C GLY A 166 -1.10 0.98 -13.16
N LEU A 167 -1.06 -0.24 -13.69
CA LEU A 167 -0.40 -0.54 -14.97
C LEU A 167 -1.02 0.18 -16.19
N GLN A 168 -2.24 0.73 -16.04
CA GLN A 168 -2.88 1.55 -17.08
C GLN A 168 -2.24 2.94 -17.25
N GLY A 169 -1.36 3.35 -16.33
CA GLY A 169 -0.79 4.69 -16.30
C GLY A 169 -1.65 5.71 -15.55
N PRO A 170 -1.38 7.01 -15.73
CA PRO A 170 -2.05 8.07 -14.99
C PRO A 170 -3.54 8.15 -15.35
N GLU A 171 -4.40 8.22 -14.35
CA GLU A 171 -5.83 8.50 -14.52
C GLU A 171 -6.10 9.99 -14.34
N LYS A 172 -6.79 10.56 -15.32
CA LYS A 172 -7.35 11.91 -15.16
C LYS A 172 -8.61 11.79 -14.31
N THR A 173 -8.59 12.41 -13.14
CA THR A 173 -9.76 12.48 -12.26
C THR A 173 -10.05 13.91 -11.89
N GLU A 174 -11.32 14.26 -11.86
CA GLU A 174 -11.79 15.54 -11.29
C GLU A 174 -11.87 15.49 -9.76
N ARG A 175 -11.66 14.30 -9.18
CA ARG A 175 -11.74 14.09 -7.73
C ARG A 175 -10.52 14.65 -7.03
N GLN A 176 -10.76 15.41 -5.99
CA GLN A 176 -9.71 15.95 -5.15
C GLN A 176 -9.62 15.16 -3.84
N PHE A 177 -8.67 14.23 -3.76
CA PHE A 177 -8.37 13.45 -2.56
C PHE A 177 -7.44 14.22 -1.61
N ASP A 178 -6.53 15.02 -2.16
CA ASP A 178 -5.59 15.84 -1.39
C ASP A 178 -5.41 17.21 -2.02
N GLU A 179 -5.04 18.20 -1.23
CA GLU A 179 -4.76 19.57 -1.66
C GLU A 179 -3.44 19.66 -2.45
N ASN A 180 -2.50 18.73 -2.18
CA ASN A 180 -1.26 18.58 -2.93
C ASN A 180 -1.51 17.80 -4.22
N ALA A 181 -1.21 18.42 -5.38
CA ALA A 181 -1.46 17.84 -6.69
C ALA A 181 -0.73 16.51 -6.93
N ASP A 182 0.54 16.38 -6.49
CA ASP A 182 1.33 15.15 -6.66
C ASP A 182 0.77 14.01 -5.80
N ILE A 183 0.33 14.29 -4.58
CA ILE A 183 -0.34 13.32 -3.70
C ILE A 183 -1.68 12.91 -4.31
N ASN A 184 -2.43 13.88 -4.85
CA ASN A 184 -3.72 13.61 -5.49
C ASN A 184 -3.57 12.66 -6.69
N VAL A 185 -2.55 12.87 -7.54
CA VAL A 185 -2.22 11.97 -8.65
C VAL A 185 -1.85 10.57 -8.14
N GLN A 186 -1.04 10.45 -7.10
CA GLN A 186 -0.69 9.15 -6.53
C GLN A 186 -1.92 8.38 -6.01
N ILE A 187 -2.86 9.07 -5.35
CA ILE A 187 -4.07 8.44 -4.81
C ILE A 187 -5.02 8.03 -5.94
N SER A 188 -5.24 8.88 -6.93
CA SER A 188 -6.16 8.63 -8.04
C SER A 188 -5.68 7.53 -8.99
N SER A 189 -4.36 7.50 -9.26
CA SER A 189 -3.75 6.57 -10.21
C SER A 189 -3.21 5.28 -9.55
N LYS A 190 -3.39 5.12 -8.23
CA LYS A 190 -2.83 3.97 -7.50
C LYS A 190 -3.34 2.64 -8.04
N MET A 191 -2.49 1.64 -8.00
CA MET A 191 -2.83 0.25 -8.33
C MET A 191 -4.05 -0.22 -7.52
N SER A 192 -5.10 -0.67 -8.21
CA SER A 192 -6.38 -1.04 -7.58
C SER A 192 -6.77 -2.48 -7.89
N LYS A 193 -7.16 -3.23 -6.84
CA LYS A 193 -7.65 -4.60 -6.98
C LYS A 193 -8.96 -4.70 -7.77
N SER A 194 -9.75 -3.63 -7.84
CA SER A 194 -11.02 -3.61 -8.57
C SER A 194 -10.86 -3.68 -10.10
N ILE A 195 -9.63 -3.49 -10.60
CA ILE A 195 -9.31 -3.65 -12.03
C ILE A 195 -8.14 -4.64 -12.14
N PRO A 196 -8.39 -5.96 -12.08
CA PRO A 196 -7.35 -6.98 -11.93
C PRO A 196 -6.24 -6.93 -12.98
N ARG A 197 -6.57 -6.58 -14.23
CA ARG A 197 -5.60 -6.46 -15.33
C ARG A 197 -4.56 -5.35 -15.13
N THR A 198 -4.83 -4.37 -14.28
CA THR A 198 -3.95 -3.22 -13.99
C THR A 198 -3.22 -3.35 -12.66
N CYS A 199 -3.39 -4.48 -11.99
CA CYS A 199 -2.84 -4.74 -10.66
C CYS A 199 -2.00 -6.02 -10.66
N ILE A 200 -0.78 -5.96 -10.14
CA ILE A 200 0.01 -7.14 -9.85
C ILE A 200 -0.36 -7.64 -8.45
N TYR A 201 -0.89 -8.86 -8.39
CA TYR A 201 -1.11 -9.55 -7.12
C TYR A 201 0.18 -10.26 -6.70
N ILE A 202 0.44 -10.32 -5.41
CA ILE A 202 1.64 -10.98 -4.88
C ILE A 202 1.70 -12.49 -5.17
N HIS A 203 0.57 -13.10 -5.48
CA HIS A 203 0.43 -14.52 -5.84
C HIS A 203 0.18 -14.76 -7.34
N ASP A 204 0.27 -13.70 -8.18
CA ASP A 204 0.17 -13.85 -9.63
C ASP A 204 1.17 -14.89 -10.15
N THR A 205 0.74 -15.70 -11.12
CA THR A 205 1.63 -16.63 -11.80
C THR A 205 2.68 -15.88 -12.64
N PRO A 206 3.81 -16.53 -12.99
CA PRO A 206 4.78 -15.93 -13.91
C PRO A 206 4.15 -15.43 -15.22
N ASN A 207 3.22 -16.21 -15.78
CA ASN A 207 2.50 -15.84 -17.00
C ASN A 207 1.59 -14.63 -16.82
N ASP A 208 0.88 -14.53 -15.67
CA ASP A 208 0.05 -13.37 -15.36
C ASP A 208 0.89 -12.10 -15.25
N ILE A 209 2.03 -12.17 -14.54
CA ILE A 209 2.95 -11.03 -14.40
C ILE A 209 3.46 -10.59 -15.77
N GLN A 210 3.95 -11.51 -16.59
CA GLN A 210 4.46 -11.21 -17.93
C GLN A 210 3.38 -10.57 -18.81
N THR A 211 2.17 -11.13 -18.81
CA THR A 211 1.03 -10.64 -19.61
C THR A 211 0.64 -9.23 -19.17
N LYS A 212 0.48 -8.99 -17.86
CA LYS A 212 0.11 -7.68 -17.30
C LYS A 212 1.18 -6.62 -17.57
N ILE A 213 2.46 -6.94 -17.34
CA ILE A 213 3.57 -6.01 -17.58
C ILE A 213 3.71 -5.70 -19.08
N ARG A 214 3.55 -6.69 -19.96
CA ARG A 214 3.59 -6.47 -21.41
C ARG A 214 2.52 -5.49 -21.87
N ALA A 215 1.31 -5.57 -21.32
CA ALA A 215 0.19 -4.68 -21.64
C ALA A 215 0.27 -3.32 -20.93
N ALA A 216 1.14 -3.13 -19.94
CA ALA A 216 1.22 -1.93 -19.14
C ALA A 216 1.59 -0.68 -19.95
N TYR A 217 1.13 0.47 -19.49
CA TYR A 217 1.53 1.77 -20.00
C TYR A 217 3.03 2.01 -19.74
N CYS A 218 3.77 2.37 -20.78
CA CYS A 218 5.22 2.60 -20.68
C CYS A 218 5.68 3.52 -21.84
N PRO A 219 5.41 4.83 -21.75
CA PRO A 219 5.71 5.77 -22.81
C PRO A 219 7.23 5.92 -22.99
N PRO A 220 7.77 5.90 -24.23
CA PRO A 220 9.21 6.00 -24.48
C PRO A 220 9.77 7.33 -24.00
N LYS A 221 10.97 7.30 -23.41
CA LYS A 221 11.72 8.47 -22.92
C LYS A 221 11.04 9.28 -21.79
N GLN A 222 9.93 8.80 -21.24
CA GLN A 222 9.22 9.48 -20.17
C GLN A 222 9.37 8.71 -18.86
N ALA A 223 9.96 9.34 -17.84
CA ALA A 223 10.09 8.75 -16.50
C ALA A 223 8.89 9.09 -15.61
N LYS A 224 8.39 10.35 -15.66
CA LYS A 224 7.26 10.76 -14.84
C LYS A 224 5.98 10.03 -15.29
N GLU A 225 5.19 9.59 -14.30
CA GLU A 225 3.93 8.90 -14.54
C GLU A 225 4.09 7.61 -15.38
N ASN A 226 5.17 6.87 -15.16
CA ASN A 226 5.46 5.61 -15.83
C ASN A 226 5.44 4.46 -14.81
N PRO A 227 4.38 3.61 -14.80
CA PRO A 227 4.22 2.54 -13.82
C PRO A 227 5.35 1.53 -13.86
N ILE A 228 5.98 1.29 -15.00
CA ILE A 228 7.08 0.33 -15.13
C ILE A 228 8.33 0.85 -14.41
N LEU A 229 8.63 2.14 -14.56
CA LEU A 229 9.72 2.77 -13.81
C LEU A 229 9.41 2.92 -12.32
N GLU A 230 8.15 3.10 -11.94
CA GLU A 230 7.76 3.07 -10.53
C GLU A 230 7.95 1.69 -9.90
N LEU A 231 7.60 0.61 -10.59
CA LEU A 231 7.88 -0.76 -10.12
C LEU A 231 9.38 -0.97 -9.91
N ALA A 232 10.22 -0.51 -10.85
CA ALA A 232 11.66 -0.56 -10.69
C ALA A 232 12.12 0.20 -9.44
N LYS A 233 11.70 1.46 -9.30
CA LYS A 233 12.13 2.38 -8.24
C LYS A 233 11.71 1.94 -6.85
N TYR A 234 10.45 1.53 -6.68
CA TYR A 234 9.86 1.32 -5.36
C TYR A 234 9.75 -0.15 -4.95
N ILE A 235 10.02 -1.08 -5.88
CA ILE A 235 9.93 -2.51 -5.59
C ILE A 235 11.24 -3.22 -5.92
N ILE A 236 11.77 -3.09 -7.15
CA ILE A 236 12.88 -3.93 -7.58
C ILE A 236 14.20 -3.47 -6.98
N PHE A 237 14.60 -2.22 -7.16
CA PHE A 237 15.85 -1.71 -6.61
C PHE A 237 15.94 -1.70 -5.09
N PRO A 238 14.85 -1.57 -4.29
CA PRO A 238 14.89 -1.81 -2.85
C PRO A 238 15.18 -3.27 -2.45
N GLU A 239 14.86 -4.24 -3.30
CA GLU A 239 15.06 -5.68 -3.04
C GLU A 239 16.31 -6.24 -3.72
N ARG A 240 16.96 -5.48 -4.61
CA ARG A 240 18.11 -5.92 -5.42
C ARG A 240 19.13 -4.80 -5.57
N GLU A 241 20.41 -5.15 -5.45
CA GLU A 241 21.53 -4.21 -5.66
C GLU A 241 21.66 -3.78 -7.13
N ARG A 242 21.26 -4.66 -8.07
CA ARG A 242 21.37 -4.42 -9.52
C ARG A 242 20.23 -5.08 -10.29
N LEU A 243 20.00 -4.59 -11.50
CA LEU A 243 19.01 -5.13 -12.43
C LEU A 243 19.61 -5.33 -13.81
N GLU A 244 19.59 -6.57 -14.30
CA GLU A 244 19.91 -6.90 -15.68
C GLU A 244 18.65 -6.84 -16.55
N ILE A 245 18.75 -6.12 -17.66
CA ILE A 245 17.70 -6.02 -18.67
C ILE A 245 18.11 -6.87 -19.88
N PRO A 246 17.37 -7.97 -20.18
CA PRO A 246 17.64 -8.79 -21.33
C PRO A 246 17.36 -8.03 -22.62
N ARG A 247 18.33 -8.05 -23.54
CA ARG A 247 18.24 -7.40 -24.83
C ARG A 247 18.84 -8.29 -25.92
N PRO A 248 18.22 -8.34 -27.12
CA PRO A 248 18.83 -9.04 -28.24
C PRO A 248 20.22 -8.47 -28.61
N SER A 249 21.16 -9.34 -29.01
CA SER A 249 22.51 -8.95 -29.37
C SER A 249 22.57 -7.85 -30.46
N LYS A 250 21.63 -7.86 -31.42
CA LYS A 250 21.51 -6.83 -32.47
C LYS A 250 21.23 -5.41 -31.92
N TYR A 251 20.81 -5.28 -30.67
CA TYR A 251 20.56 -4.03 -29.98
C TYR A 251 21.57 -3.77 -28.85
N GLY A 252 22.71 -4.47 -28.85
CA GLY A 252 23.81 -4.30 -27.89
C GLY A 252 23.89 -5.37 -26.81
N GLY A 253 22.99 -6.36 -26.79
CA GLY A 253 22.99 -7.43 -25.77
C GLY A 253 22.43 -6.98 -24.42
N PRO A 254 22.44 -7.86 -23.39
CA PRO A 254 21.97 -7.54 -22.04
C PRO A 254 22.71 -6.33 -21.45
N GLU A 255 22.00 -5.53 -20.66
CA GLU A 255 22.55 -4.35 -19.98
C GLU A 255 22.20 -4.40 -18.49
N THR A 256 23.21 -4.23 -17.64
CA THR A 256 23.06 -4.23 -16.19
C THR A 256 23.10 -2.82 -15.65
N PHE A 257 22.18 -2.48 -14.76
CA PHE A 257 22.09 -1.20 -14.08
C PHE A 257 22.34 -1.40 -12.58
N GLU A 258 23.30 -0.66 -12.03
CA GLU A 258 23.66 -0.71 -10.60
C GLU A 258 22.76 0.17 -9.74
N SER A 259 21.93 1.02 -10.36
CA SER A 259 20.96 1.86 -9.64
C SER A 259 19.77 2.24 -10.50
N TYR A 260 18.64 2.54 -9.82
CA TYR A 260 17.48 3.11 -10.50
C TYR A 260 17.81 4.38 -11.29
N GLY A 261 18.62 5.28 -10.71
CA GLY A 261 18.96 6.54 -11.37
C GLY A 261 19.77 6.37 -12.67
N GLU A 262 20.59 5.33 -12.76
CA GLU A 262 21.31 4.98 -13.99
C GLU A 262 20.33 4.47 -15.06
N MET A 263 19.46 3.55 -14.69
CA MET A 263 18.43 2.98 -15.58
C MET A 263 17.46 4.06 -16.08
N GLU A 264 16.97 4.93 -15.20
CA GLU A 264 16.10 6.05 -15.55
C GLU A 264 16.77 6.97 -16.58
N LYS A 265 18.02 7.35 -16.36
CA LYS A 265 18.80 8.17 -17.30
C LYS A 265 18.95 7.51 -18.67
N ALA A 266 19.21 6.20 -18.70
CA ALA A 266 19.32 5.42 -19.95
C ALA A 266 17.96 5.41 -20.69
N TYR A 267 16.86 5.21 -19.95
CA TYR A 267 15.51 5.21 -20.50
C TYR A 267 15.11 6.57 -21.09
N VAL A 268 15.30 7.65 -20.35
CA VAL A 268 14.98 9.02 -20.79
C VAL A 268 15.80 9.44 -22.01
N LYS A 269 17.07 9.02 -22.08
CA LYS A 269 17.93 9.23 -23.26
C LYS A 269 17.55 8.34 -24.46
N GLY A 270 16.62 7.40 -24.30
CA GLY A 270 16.17 6.49 -25.35
C GLY A 270 17.17 5.36 -25.67
N LYS A 271 18.12 5.10 -24.78
CA LYS A 271 19.06 3.97 -24.91
C LYS A 271 18.43 2.63 -24.54
N LEU A 272 17.39 2.67 -23.71
CA LEU A 272 16.62 1.50 -23.28
C LEU A 272 15.22 1.56 -23.88
N HIS A 273 14.86 0.52 -24.65
CA HIS A 273 13.55 0.43 -25.30
C HIS A 273 12.47 0.02 -24.28
N PRO A 274 11.24 0.55 -24.38
CA PRO A 274 10.14 0.18 -23.46
C PRO A 274 9.86 -1.33 -23.34
N LEU A 275 9.99 -2.08 -24.43
CA LEU A 275 9.77 -3.52 -24.42
C LEU A 275 10.86 -4.26 -23.63
N ASP A 276 12.13 -3.87 -23.82
CA ASP A 276 13.25 -4.48 -23.11
C ASP A 276 13.14 -4.19 -21.60
N LEU A 277 12.83 -2.93 -21.25
CA LEU A 277 12.54 -2.55 -19.86
C LEU A 277 11.42 -3.40 -19.27
N LYS A 278 10.28 -3.54 -19.96
CA LYS A 278 9.15 -4.37 -19.50
C LYS A 278 9.56 -5.82 -19.27
N ASN A 279 10.33 -6.41 -20.17
CA ASN A 279 10.79 -7.79 -20.03
C ASN A 279 11.64 -7.97 -18.77
N GLY A 280 12.66 -7.12 -18.57
CA GLY A 280 13.49 -7.20 -17.38
C GLY A 280 12.73 -6.95 -16.06
N ILE A 281 11.78 -6.00 -16.07
CA ILE A 281 10.91 -5.75 -14.91
C ILE A 281 10.02 -6.95 -14.61
N ALA A 282 9.45 -7.60 -15.64
CA ALA A 282 8.62 -8.78 -15.46
C ALA A 282 9.43 -9.96 -14.89
N GLU A 283 10.62 -10.22 -15.42
CA GLU A 283 11.52 -11.27 -14.92
C GLU A 283 11.90 -11.03 -13.45
N ALA A 284 12.30 -9.81 -13.12
CA ALA A 284 12.65 -9.44 -11.76
C ALA A 284 11.47 -9.60 -10.78
N LEU A 285 10.25 -9.21 -11.18
CA LEU A 285 9.05 -9.40 -10.35
C LEU A 285 8.68 -10.87 -10.18
N VAL A 286 8.83 -11.68 -11.24
CA VAL A 286 8.62 -13.15 -11.16
C VAL A 286 9.54 -13.74 -10.10
N GLU A 287 10.80 -13.35 -10.06
CA GLU A 287 11.76 -13.87 -9.06
C GLU A 287 11.46 -13.34 -7.65
N ILE A 288 11.22 -12.03 -7.48
CA ILE A 288 10.89 -11.42 -6.18
C ILE A 288 9.64 -12.07 -5.56
N LEU A 289 8.64 -12.41 -6.38
CA LEU A 289 7.40 -13.01 -5.92
C LEU A 289 7.44 -14.54 -5.81
N ASN A 290 8.54 -15.19 -6.19
CA ASN A 290 8.64 -16.65 -6.11
C ASN A 290 8.43 -17.20 -4.69
N PRO A 291 9.07 -16.65 -3.62
CA PRO A 291 8.84 -17.13 -2.27
C PRO A 291 7.38 -17.05 -1.82
N VAL A 292 6.65 -16.05 -2.31
CA VAL A 292 5.22 -15.87 -2.00
C VAL A 292 4.40 -16.99 -2.65
N ARG A 293 4.66 -17.30 -3.92
CA ARG A 293 3.99 -18.40 -4.62
C ARG A 293 4.27 -19.75 -3.95
N GLU A 294 5.52 -20.00 -3.56
CA GLU A 294 5.91 -21.22 -2.84
C GLU A 294 5.21 -21.33 -1.48
N CYS A 295 5.09 -20.23 -0.74
CA CYS A 295 4.38 -20.20 0.53
C CYS A 295 2.90 -20.58 0.34
N PHE A 296 2.22 -19.95 -0.63
CA PHE A 296 0.82 -20.25 -0.89
C PHE A 296 0.59 -21.63 -1.52
N HIS A 297 1.58 -22.19 -2.19
CA HIS A 297 1.54 -23.59 -2.63
C HIS A 297 1.50 -24.55 -1.45
N LYS A 298 2.21 -24.23 -0.37
CA LYS A 298 2.19 -24.99 0.90
C LYS A 298 0.91 -24.74 1.72
N HIS A 299 0.25 -23.59 1.52
CA HIS A 299 -0.96 -23.17 2.24
C HIS A 299 -2.13 -22.89 1.28
N PRO A 300 -2.57 -23.84 0.43
CA PRO A 300 -3.54 -23.57 -0.65
C PRO A 300 -4.94 -23.20 -0.16
N LEU A 301 -5.30 -23.60 1.07
CA LEU A 301 -6.64 -23.35 1.61
C LEU A 301 -6.93 -21.86 1.79
N ILE A 302 -5.94 -21.06 2.19
CA ILE A 302 -6.15 -19.63 2.41
C ILE A 302 -6.40 -18.89 1.09
N LEU A 303 -5.66 -19.23 0.02
CA LEU A 303 -5.90 -18.70 -1.32
C LEU A 303 -7.27 -19.09 -1.87
N ARG A 304 -7.67 -20.36 -1.71
CA ARG A 304 -9.00 -20.83 -2.15
C ARG A 304 -10.13 -20.09 -1.45
N LYS A 305 -10.01 -19.91 -0.13
CA LYS A 305 -10.98 -19.14 0.64
C LYS A 305 -11.01 -17.66 0.21
N MET A 306 -9.84 -17.05 -0.03
CA MET A 306 -9.75 -15.67 -0.52
C MET A 306 -10.31 -15.50 -1.93
N ALA A 307 -10.08 -16.47 -2.83
CA ALA A 307 -10.64 -16.44 -4.18
C ALA A 307 -12.17 -16.58 -4.23
N ALA A 308 -12.76 -17.21 -3.20
CA ALA A 308 -14.22 -17.32 -3.07
C ALA A 308 -14.89 -16.06 -2.52
N ILE A 309 -14.12 -15.08 -2.03
CA ILE A 309 -14.64 -13.81 -1.53
C ILE A 309 -14.78 -12.84 -2.70
N GLU A 310 -16.01 -12.40 -2.98
CA GLU A 310 -16.22 -11.28 -3.88
C GLU A 310 -15.56 -10.02 -3.32
N ILE A 311 -14.69 -9.39 -4.11
CA ILE A 311 -14.03 -8.15 -3.72
C ILE A 311 -15.05 -7.02 -3.85
N THR A 312 -15.69 -6.67 -2.76
CA THR A 312 -16.56 -5.49 -2.69
C THR A 312 -15.71 -4.21 -2.65
N ARG A 313 -16.18 -3.18 -3.33
CA ARG A 313 -15.60 -1.82 -3.31
C ARG A 313 -15.84 -1.11 -2.00
#